data_87ed6911aac96f987604f34290eab96a
#
_entry.id   87ed6911aac96f987604f34290eab96a
#
_cell.length_a   1.000
_cell.length_b   1.000
_cell.length_c   1.000
_cell.angle_alpha   90.00
_cell.angle_beta   90.00
_cell.angle_gamma   90.00
#
_symmetry.space_group_name_H-M   'P 1'
#
loop_
_entity.id
_entity.type
_entity.pdbx_description
1 polymer ?
#
loop_
_entity_poly.entity_id
_entity_poly.type
_entity_poly.pdbx_seq_one_letter_code
_entity_poly.pdbx_strand_id
1 'polypeptide(L)'
;MASFEFPVRVRYHEVDAQGVVFNAWYLAWFDEAMTEFLESRGLTYRSMLDAGYDVQLVHTELDWRAGVGWGEDVVVAVSTARVGRTSFALDFQVRALDDAGERVVTCDCRTVYVVIAVDGSGKQEIPALILNALGDPQPLMPLRP
;
A
#
# COMPACT_ATOMS: atom_id res chain seq x y z
N MET A 1 -5.50 9.66 -14.95
CA MET A 1 -4.66 8.47 -15.11
C MET A 1 -5.11 7.41 -14.12
N ALA A 2 -5.07 6.17 -14.55
CA ALA A 2 -5.38 5.07 -13.65
C ALA A 2 -4.31 4.97 -12.56
N SER A 3 -4.72 4.67 -11.33
CA SER A 3 -3.80 4.38 -10.24
C SER A 3 -3.05 3.07 -10.51
N PHE A 4 -1.89 2.91 -9.89
CA PHE A 4 -1.17 1.65 -9.93
C PHE A 4 -2.04 0.55 -9.29
N GLU A 5 -2.11 -0.60 -9.91
CA GLU A 5 -2.88 -1.74 -9.40
C GLU A 5 -1.99 -2.98 -9.32
N PHE A 6 -1.98 -3.61 -8.15
CA PHE A 6 -1.27 -4.86 -7.90
C PHE A 6 -2.30 -5.99 -7.82
N PRO A 7 -2.27 -6.98 -8.75
CA PRO A 7 -3.25 -8.06 -8.74
C PRO A 7 -2.96 -9.07 -7.63
N VAL A 8 -4.02 -9.52 -6.97
CA VAL A 8 -3.95 -10.56 -5.93
C VAL A 8 -5.05 -11.57 -6.19
N ARG A 9 -4.69 -12.85 -6.18
CA ARG A 9 -5.65 -13.93 -6.11
C ARG A 9 -5.73 -14.42 -4.67
N VAL A 10 -6.93 -14.44 -4.10
CA VAL A 10 -7.13 -14.88 -2.71
C VAL A 10 -6.80 -16.36 -2.59
N ARG A 11 -5.88 -16.69 -1.68
CA ARG A 11 -5.40 -18.04 -1.45
C ARG A 11 -6.16 -18.71 -0.32
N TYR A 12 -6.20 -20.04 -0.34
CA TYR A 12 -6.94 -20.84 0.64
C TYR A 12 -6.55 -20.50 2.09
N HIS A 13 -5.24 -20.34 2.38
CA HIS A 13 -4.77 -20.09 3.75
C HIS A 13 -5.07 -18.66 4.23
N GLU A 14 -5.55 -17.79 3.35
CA GLU A 14 -5.89 -16.41 3.71
C GLU A 14 -7.33 -16.26 4.23
N VAL A 15 -8.17 -17.29 4.03
CA VAL A 15 -9.59 -17.25 4.43
C VAL A 15 -9.77 -17.86 5.80
N ASP A 16 -10.66 -17.24 6.59
CA ASP A 16 -11.01 -17.72 7.93
C ASP A 16 -12.32 -18.53 7.91
N ALA A 17 -12.81 -18.89 9.10
CA ALA A 17 -14.03 -19.68 9.24
C ALA A 17 -15.29 -18.97 8.73
N GLN A 18 -15.25 -17.66 8.51
CA GLN A 18 -16.36 -16.91 7.92
C GLN A 18 -16.37 -16.97 6.40
N GLY A 19 -15.35 -17.59 5.80
CA GLY A 19 -15.24 -17.72 4.35
C GLY A 19 -14.70 -16.48 3.65
N VAL A 20 -14.17 -15.53 4.39
CA VAL A 20 -13.59 -14.31 3.86
C VAL A 20 -12.14 -14.17 4.33
N VAL A 21 -11.36 -13.36 3.62
CA VAL A 21 -9.97 -13.11 3.97
C VAL A 21 -9.88 -12.57 5.39
N PHE A 22 -9.06 -13.22 6.22
CA PHE A 22 -8.82 -12.76 7.57
C PHE A 22 -8.14 -11.39 7.57
N ASN A 23 -8.58 -10.50 8.43
CA ASN A 23 -8.24 -9.07 8.39
C ASN A 23 -6.73 -8.78 8.38
N ALA A 24 -5.91 -9.58 9.04
CA ALA A 24 -4.47 -9.37 9.09
C ALA A 24 -3.77 -9.57 7.73
N TRP A 25 -4.33 -10.37 6.83
CA TRP A 25 -3.73 -10.61 5.51
C TRP A 25 -3.76 -9.36 4.63
N TYR A 26 -4.70 -8.45 4.87
CA TYR A 26 -4.74 -7.17 4.14
C TYR A 26 -3.44 -6.39 4.31
N LEU A 27 -2.86 -6.39 5.51
CA LEU A 27 -1.59 -5.70 5.77
C LEU A 27 -0.44 -6.30 4.96
N ALA A 28 -0.40 -7.63 4.82
CA ALA A 28 0.59 -8.30 3.99
C ALA A 28 0.43 -7.92 2.51
N TRP A 29 -0.81 -7.87 2.02
CA TRP A 29 -1.08 -7.43 0.64
C TRP A 29 -0.62 -6.00 0.40
N PHE A 30 -0.86 -5.10 1.36
CA PHE A 30 -0.45 -3.69 1.22
C PHE A 30 1.06 -3.55 1.20
N ASP A 31 1.78 -4.34 1.98
CA ASP A 31 3.25 -4.36 1.97
C ASP A 31 3.79 -4.80 0.61
N GLU A 32 3.24 -5.88 0.05
CA GLU A 32 3.64 -6.33 -1.28
C GLU A 32 3.29 -5.29 -2.35
N ALA A 33 2.09 -4.71 -2.27
CA ALA A 33 1.63 -3.70 -3.21
C ALA A 33 2.52 -2.45 -3.17
N MET A 34 2.95 -2.03 -1.97
CA MET A 34 3.89 -0.93 -1.82
C MET A 34 5.22 -1.22 -2.50
N THR A 35 5.77 -2.42 -2.29
CA THR A 35 7.03 -2.84 -2.91
C THR A 35 6.93 -2.77 -4.43
N GLU A 36 5.86 -3.33 -5.00
CA GLU A 36 5.63 -3.32 -6.43
C GLU A 36 5.38 -1.91 -6.97
N PHE A 37 4.69 -1.08 -6.21
CA PHE A 37 4.45 0.33 -6.57
C PHE A 37 5.77 1.10 -6.69
N LEU A 38 6.64 0.99 -5.69
CA LEU A 38 7.93 1.68 -5.71
C LEU A 38 8.83 1.13 -6.82
N GLU A 39 8.86 -0.19 -7.04
CA GLU A 39 9.62 -0.79 -8.14
C GLU A 39 9.13 -0.29 -9.51
N SER A 40 7.82 -0.14 -9.67
CA SER A 40 7.26 0.41 -10.91
C SER A 40 7.72 1.85 -11.18
N ARG A 41 8.17 2.53 -10.13
CA ARG A 41 8.69 3.89 -10.17
C ARG A 41 10.22 3.95 -10.17
N GLY A 42 10.88 2.79 -10.31
CA GLY A 42 12.33 2.70 -10.39
C GLY A 42 13.06 2.56 -9.06
N LEU A 43 12.34 2.35 -7.96
CA LEU A 43 12.94 2.19 -6.64
C LEU A 43 12.70 0.78 -6.09
N THR A 44 13.72 -0.08 -6.18
CA THR A 44 13.66 -1.38 -5.53
C THR A 44 14.00 -1.24 -4.04
N TYR A 45 13.52 -2.18 -3.23
CA TYR A 45 13.85 -2.20 -1.81
C TYR A 45 15.37 -2.31 -1.61
N ARG A 46 16.03 -3.15 -2.41
CA ARG A 46 17.49 -3.29 -2.36
C ARG A 46 18.20 -1.98 -2.65
N SER A 47 17.79 -1.25 -3.68
CA SER A 47 18.43 0.02 -4.02
C SER A 47 18.23 1.08 -2.93
N MET A 48 17.08 1.06 -2.25
CA MET A 48 16.82 1.95 -1.12
C MET A 48 17.76 1.63 0.05
N LEU A 49 17.89 0.35 0.41
CA LEU A 49 18.81 -0.09 1.47
C LEU A 49 20.26 0.23 1.12
N ASP A 50 20.68 -0.02 -0.12
CA ASP A 50 22.05 0.26 -0.57
C ASP A 50 22.38 1.76 -0.50
N ALA A 51 21.38 2.62 -0.65
CA ALA A 51 21.54 4.07 -0.50
C ALA A 51 21.56 4.52 0.98
N GLY A 52 21.32 3.60 1.92
CA GLY A 52 21.37 3.89 3.36
C GLY A 52 20.03 4.18 4.01
N TYR A 53 18.92 3.90 3.34
CA TYR A 53 17.57 4.25 3.82
C TYR A 53 16.67 3.03 3.92
N ASP A 54 15.73 3.12 4.85
CA ASP A 54 14.62 2.19 4.97
C ASP A 54 13.38 2.99 5.35
N VAL A 55 12.22 2.35 5.32
CA VAL A 55 10.97 2.97 5.76
C VAL A 55 10.36 2.12 6.85
N GLN A 56 9.74 2.78 7.81
CA GLN A 56 9.07 2.11 8.93
C GLN A 56 7.62 2.55 8.96
N LEU A 57 6.72 1.57 8.97
CA LEU A 57 5.29 1.80 9.16
C LEU A 57 5.06 2.26 10.59
N VAL A 58 4.42 3.42 10.76
CA VAL A 58 4.15 4.00 12.09
C VAL A 58 2.67 4.13 12.39
N HIS A 59 1.82 4.16 11.36
CA HIS A 59 0.37 4.28 11.53
C HIS A 59 -0.33 3.71 10.32
N THR A 60 -1.42 2.99 10.55
CA THR A 60 -2.30 2.55 9.47
C THR A 60 -3.75 2.56 9.95
N GLU A 61 -4.65 2.90 9.04
CA GLU A 61 -6.08 2.86 9.30
C GLU A 61 -6.78 2.21 8.11
N LEU A 62 -7.69 1.30 8.41
CA LEU A 62 -8.42 0.54 7.42
C LEU A 62 -9.91 0.65 7.68
N ASP A 63 -10.68 0.70 6.59
CA ASP A 63 -12.14 0.58 6.61
C ASP A 63 -12.53 -0.57 5.69
N TRP A 64 -13.08 -1.64 6.25
CA TRP A 64 -13.60 -2.77 5.47
C TRP A 64 -15.05 -2.50 5.11
N ARG A 65 -15.36 -2.59 3.83
CA ARG A 65 -16.72 -2.37 3.29
C ARG A 65 -17.39 -3.67 2.93
N ALA A 66 -16.60 -4.66 2.50
CA ALA A 66 -17.11 -5.97 2.09
C ALA A 66 -16.02 -7.02 2.24
N GLY A 67 -16.43 -8.27 2.41
CA GLY A 67 -15.51 -9.41 2.44
C GLY A 67 -15.10 -9.84 1.04
N VAL A 68 -13.95 -10.51 0.97
CA VAL A 68 -13.45 -11.14 -0.26
C VAL A 68 -13.21 -12.60 0.04
N GLY A 69 -13.70 -13.49 -0.82
CA GLY A 69 -13.66 -14.93 -0.61
C GLY A 69 -12.51 -15.64 -1.32
N TRP A 70 -12.34 -16.92 -0.98
CA TRP A 70 -11.30 -17.75 -1.58
C TRP A 70 -11.49 -17.85 -3.10
N GLY A 71 -10.38 -17.72 -3.81
CA GLY A 71 -10.35 -17.85 -5.26
C GLY A 71 -10.77 -16.60 -6.03
N GLU A 72 -11.23 -15.57 -5.33
CA GLU A 72 -11.54 -14.29 -5.98
C GLU A 72 -10.28 -13.59 -6.42
N ASP A 73 -10.35 -12.91 -7.56
CA ASP A 73 -9.30 -12.04 -8.06
C ASP A 73 -9.64 -10.60 -7.67
N VAL A 74 -8.70 -9.96 -6.99
CA VAL A 74 -8.81 -8.56 -6.60
C VAL A 74 -7.58 -7.81 -7.06
N VAL A 75 -7.64 -6.49 -7.04
CA VAL A 75 -6.46 -5.65 -7.22
C VAL A 75 -6.31 -4.76 -5.99
N VAL A 76 -5.06 -4.49 -5.65
CA VAL A 76 -4.73 -3.47 -4.65
C VAL A 76 -4.24 -2.24 -5.40
N ALA A 77 -5.06 -1.19 -5.40
CA ALA A 77 -4.67 0.09 -5.96
C ALA A 77 -3.78 0.82 -4.95
N VAL A 78 -2.72 1.45 -5.42
CA VAL A 78 -1.79 2.20 -4.58
C VAL A 78 -1.60 3.59 -5.15
N SER A 79 -1.55 4.59 -4.29
CA SER A 79 -1.22 5.96 -4.67
C SER A 79 -0.59 6.70 -3.51
N THR A 80 0.29 7.64 -3.82
CA THR A 80 0.83 8.55 -2.80
C THR A 80 -0.27 9.50 -2.35
N ALA A 81 -0.55 9.50 -1.04
CA ALA A 81 -1.58 10.37 -0.47
C ALA A 81 -1.01 11.70 0.01
N ARG A 82 0.18 11.66 0.63
CA ARG A 82 0.80 12.84 1.22
C ARG A 82 2.31 12.65 1.32
N VAL A 83 3.06 13.72 1.13
CA VAL A 83 4.52 13.74 1.32
C VAL A 83 4.85 14.85 2.32
N GLY A 84 5.48 14.48 3.43
CA GLY A 84 6.00 15.39 4.43
C GLY A 84 7.51 15.51 4.35
N ARG A 85 8.14 15.99 5.42
CA ARG A 85 9.61 16.16 5.47
C ARG A 85 10.33 14.84 5.74
N THR A 86 9.84 14.06 6.72
CA THR A 86 10.44 12.80 7.15
C THR A 86 9.47 11.61 6.98
N SER A 87 8.21 11.89 6.68
CA SER A 87 7.16 10.89 6.56
C SER A 87 6.34 11.10 5.29
N PHE A 88 5.73 10.03 4.84
CA PHE A 88 4.78 10.06 3.72
C PHE A 88 3.64 9.10 4.00
N ALA A 89 2.53 9.29 3.32
CA ALA A 89 1.38 8.40 3.41
C ALA A 89 1.06 7.82 2.04
N LEU A 90 0.75 6.53 2.03
CA LEU A 90 0.21 5.84 0.85
C LEU A 90 -1.24 5.49 1.11
N ASP A 91 -2.05 5.60 0.07
CA ASP A 91 -3.41 5.08 0.05
C ASP A 91 -3.41 3.74 -0.68
N PHE A 92 -4.17 2.80 -0.11
CA PHE A 92 -4.42 1.50 -0.70
C PHE A 92 -5.92 1.27 -0.78
N GLN A 93 -6.37 0.68 -1.87
CA GLN A 93 -7.76 0.20 -1.97
C GLN A 93 -7.75 -1.22 -2.51
N VAL A 94 -8.44 -2.12 -1.82
CA VAL A 94 -8.73 -3.43 -2.38
C VAL A 94 -10.00 -3.29 -3.23
N ARG A 95 -9.92 -3.67 -4.49
CA ARG A 95 -11.01 -3.57 -5.45
C ARG A 95 -11.30 -4.96 -6.01
N ALA A 96 -12.53 -5.41 -5.84
CA ALA A 96 -13.02 -6.66 -6.40
C ALA A 96 -13.91 -6.36 -7.62
N LEU A 97 -14.17 -7.37 -8.44
CA LEU A 97 -15.16 -7.28 -9.50
C LEU A 97 -16.52 -7.65 -8.93
N ASP A 98 -17.55 -6.87 -9.24
CA ASP A 98 -18.92 -7.22 -8.93
C ASP A 98 -19.52 -8.14 -10.02
N ASP A 99 -20.78 -8.52 -9.87
CA ASP A 99 -21.46 -9.40 -10.81
C ASP A 99 -21.60 -8.80 -12.23
N ALA A 100 -21.54 -7.47 -12.34
CA ALA A 100 -21.58 -6.77 -13.63
C ALA A 100 -20.18 -6.58 -14.23
N GLY A 101 -19.12 -7.04 -13.55
CA GLY A 101 -17.74 -6.87 -13.99
C GLY A 101 -17.13 -5.51 -13.65
N GLU A 102 -17.82 -4.72 -12.84
CA GLU A 102 -17.31 -3.41 -12.41
C GLU A 102 -16.44 -3.53 -11.16
N ARG A 103 -15.41 -2.68 -11.07
CA ARG A 103 -14.54 -2.61 -9.88
C ARG A 103 -15.29 -2.00 -8.71
N VAL A 104 -15.27 -2.69 -7.57
CA VAL A 104 -15.92 -2.24 -6.33
C VAL A 104 -14.87 -2.19 -5.22
N VAL A 105 -14.78 -1.07 -4.52
CA VAL A 105 -13.86 -0.94 -3.38
C VAL A 105 -14.40 -1.75 -2.20
N THR A 106 -13.61 -2.71 -1.74
CA THR A 106 -13.97 -3.57 -0.60
C THR A 106 -13.24 -3.17 0.69
N CYS A 107 -12.12 -2.47 0.56
CA CYS A 107 -11.35 -1.99 1.71
C CYS A 107 -10.58 -0.73 1.33
N ASP A 108 -10.63 0.28 2.20
CA ASP A 108 -9.78 1.48 2.11
C ASP A 108 -8.71 1.41 3.19
N CYS A 109 -7.50 1.85 2.86
CA CYS A 109 -6.40 1.91 3.82
C CYS A 109 -5.53 3.14 3.56
N ARG A 110 -5.12 3.80 4.64
CA ARG A 110 -4.09 4.84 4.58
C ARG A 110 -3.01 4.52 5.59
N THR A 111 -1.78 4.45 5.12
CA THR A 111 -0.63 4.09 5.94
C THR A 111 0.41 5.19 5.92
N VAL A 112 0.94 5.52 7.09
CA VAL A 112 2.02 6.50 7.25
C VAL A 112 3.33 5.76 7.50
N TYR A 113 4.34 6.13 6.74
CA TYR A 113 5.71 5.60 6.84
C TYR A 113 6.66 6.73 7.20
N VAL A 114 7.68 6.40 7.97
CA VAL A 114 8.77 7.31 8.32
C VAL A 114 10.05 6.79 7.68
N VAL A 115 10.83 7.68 7.08
CA VAL A 115 12.14 7.32 6.51
C VAL A 115 13.16 7.28 7.64
N ILE A 116 13.92 6.20 7.70
CA ILE A 116 14.97 5.98 8.69
C ILE A 116 16.28 5.64 8.00
N ALA A 117 17.38 5.86 8.72
CA ALA A 117 18.69 5.42 8.27
C ALA A 117 18.93 3.95 8.67
N VAL A 118 19.55 3.17 7.78
CA VAL A 118 19.87 1.76 8.05
C VAL A 118 20.95 1.59 9.12
N ASP A 119 21.72 2.64 9.41
CA ASP A 119 22.80 2.60 10.43
C ASP A 119 22.29 2.79 11.87
N GLY A 120 20.98 2.98 12.04
CA GLY A 120 20.39 3.19 13.36
C GLY A 120 20.40 4.63 13.86
N SER A 121 20.83 5.60 13.04
CA SER A 121 20.88 7.00 13.45
C SER A 121 19.51 7.69 13.52
N GLY A 122 18.44 7.01 13.12
CA GLY A 122 17.07 7.48 13.32
C GLY A 122 16.44 8.08 12.07
N LYS A 123 15.46 8.95 12.28
CA LYS A 123 14.69 9.58 11.21
C LYS A 123 15.56 10.37 10.26
N GLN A 124 15.20 10.35 9.00
CA GLN A 124 15.87 11.11 7.94
C GLN A 124 14.84 11.91 7.15
N GLU A 125 15.26 13.03 6.60
CA GLU A 125 14.47 13.69 5.56
C GLU A 125 14.32 12.73 4.38
N ILE A 126 13.19 12.79 3.70
CA ILE A 126 12.94 11.92 2.55
C ILE A 126 13.97 12.26 1.46
N PRO A 127 14.85 11.32 1.07
CA PRO A 127 15.84 11.59 0.05
C PRO A 127 15.21 11.65 -1.34
N ALA A 128 15.95 12.27 -2.28
CA ALA A 128 15.46 12.45 -3.65
C ALA A 128 15.01 11.15 -4.32
N LEU A 129 15.73 10.03 -4.08
CA LEU A 129 15.36 8.76 -4.69
C LEU A 129 13.97 8.27 -4.25
N ILE A 130 13.59 8.51 -3.01
CA ILE A 130 12.26 8.15 -2.52
C ILE A 130 11.23 9.18 -3.00
N LEU A 131 11.54 10.48 -2.92
CA LEU A 131 10.64 11.53 -3.43
C LEU A 131 10.28 11.32 -4.90
N ASN A 132 11.26 10.96 -5.73
CA ASN A 132 11.04 10.73 -7.15
C ASN A 132 10.13 9.52 -7.39
N ALA A 133 10.28 8.47 -6.59
CA ALA A 133 9.43 7.29 -6.70
C ALA A 133 8.00 7.56 -6.23
N LEU A 134 7.84 8.34 -5.16
CA LEU A 134 6.51 8.70 -4.63
C LEU A 134 5.72 9.56 -5.63
N GLY A 135 6.40 10.51 -6.27
CA GLY A 135 5.76 11.46 -7.18
C GLY A 135 4.83 12.43 -6.47
N ASP A 136 4.02 13.14 -7.24
CA ASP A 136 3.04 14.07 -6.69
C ASP A 136 1.88 13.32 -6.02
N PRO A 137 1.39 13.83 -4.87
CA PRO A 137 0.26 13.21 -4.19
C PRO A 137 -0.99 13.15 -5.08
N GLN A 138 -1.61 11.99 -5.11
CA GLN A 138 -2.90 11.73 -5.77
C GLN A 138 -3.72 10.81 -4.86
N PRO A 139 -4.29 11.35 -3.76
CA PRO A 139 -5.02 10.53 -2.80
C PRO A 139 -6.17 9.76 -3.43
N LEU A 140 -6.40 8.52 -2.99
CA LEU A 140 -7.55 7.71 -3.42
C LEU A 140 -8.78 8.00 -2.58
N MET A 141 -8.61 8.52 -1.39
CA MET A 141 -9.68 8.90 -0.47
C MET A 141 -9.48 10.34 -0.02
N PRO A 142 -10.54 11.01 0.50
CA PRO A 142 -10.39 12.33 1.07
C PRO A 142 -9.36 12.34 2.21
N LEU A 143 -8.56 13.41 2.27
CA LEU A 143 -7.68 13.63 3.41
C LEU A 143 -8.54 13.98 4.63
N ARG A 144 -8.24 13.36 5.76
CA ARG A 144 -8.89 13.73 7.02
C ARG A 144 -8.28 15.02 7.55
N PRO A 145 -9.10 15.90 8.12
CA PRO A 145 -8.59 17.14 8.72
C PRO A 145 -7.68 16.88 9.92
#